data_100a0efc810e05e2791959d5e1d24e6f
#
_entry.id   100a0efc810e05e2791959d5e1d24e6f
#
_cell.length_a   1.000
_cell.length_b   1.000
_cell.length_c   1.000
_cell.angle_alpha   90.00
_cell.angle_beta   90.00
_cell.angle_gamma   90.00
#
_symmetry.space_group_name_H-M   'P 1'
#
loop_
_entity.id
_entity.type
_entity.pdbx_description
1 polymer ?
#
loop_
_entity_poly.entity_id
_entity_poly.type
_entity_poly.pdbx_seq_one_letter_code
_entity_poly.pdbx_strand_id
1 'polypeptide(L)'
;ELGLKLAKEKNADLVLATDPDADRLGVYVKDTKSGEYIPLTGNMSGSLLCDYVLSQKQAAGKIPADGEVVKSIVTTNLVDAVAKHYGCKLVEVLTGFKYIGQQILKEETTGKGTYMFGMEESYGCLIGTYARDKDAISATAALCEAAAYYKEKGMTLWDAMVAMYEKYGSVSYTHLRAHETSAHLV
;
A
#
# COMPACT_ATOMS: atom_id res chain seq x y z
N GLU A 1 10.23 14.20 12.26
CA GLU A 1 10.76 14.48 13.61
C GLU A 1 9.67 15.02 14.55
N LEU A 2 9.00 16.13 14.20
CA LEU A 2 7.90 16.71 15.01
C LEU A 2 6.72 15.76 15.21
N GLY A 3 6.28 15.07 14.15
CA GLY A 3 5.18 14.11 14.24
C GLY A 3 5.47 12.96 15.20
N LEU A 4 6.69 12.42 15.20
CA LEU A 4 7.10 11.37 16.13
C LEU A 4 7.16 11.85 17.59
N LYS A 5 7.61 13.08 17.81
CA LYS A 5 7.59 13.68 19.14
C LYS A 5 6.17 13.77 19.68
N LEU A 6 5.26 14.33 18.88
CA LEU A 6 3.85 14.44 19.24
C LEU A 6 3.19 13.07 19.44
N ALA A 7 3.52 12.07 18.58
CA ALA A 7 3.01 10.71 18.72
C ALA A 7 3.43 10.06 20.04
N LYS A 8 4.68 10.26 20.46
CA LYS A 8 5.18 9.78 21.77
C LYS A 8 4.45 10.47 22.93
N GLU A 9 4.28 11.79 22.86
CA GLU A 9 3.54 12.56 23.88
C GLU A 9 2.07 12.13 23.99
N LYS A 10 1.42 11.85 22.86
CA LYS A 10 0.00 11.45 22.81
C LYS A 10 -0.22 9.94 22.89
N ASN A 11 0.85 9.17 22.94
CA ASN A 11 0.78 7.70 22.86
C ASN A 11 -0.03 7.20 21.65
N ALA A 12 0.17 7.84 20.49
CA ALA A 12 -0.57 7.52 19.27
C ALA A 12 -0.19 6.14 18.72
N ASP A 13 -1.12 5.45 18.08
CA ASP A 13 -0.86 4.17 17.41
C ASP A 13 -0.15 4.36 16.05
N LEU A 14 -0.41 5.50 15.39
CA LEU A 14 0.07 5.83 14.05
C LEU A 14 0.60 7.26 13.97
N VAL A 15 1.51 7.49 13.03
CA VAL A 15 1.83 8.81 12.49
C VAL A 15 1.64 8.76 10.99
N LEU A 16 0.81 9.63 10.47
CA LEU A 16 0.49 9.76 9.05
C LEU A 16 0.85 11.17 8.60
N ALA A 17 1.59 11.29 7.51
CA ALA A 17 2.01 12.56 6.95
C ALA A 17 1.96 12.52 5.43
N THR A 18 1.23 13.45 4.83
CA THR A 18 1.21 13.63 3.39
C THR A 18 2.33 14.55 2.94
N ASP A 19 2.69 14.47 1.68
CA ASP A 19 3.45 15.52 1.00
C ASP A 19 2.54 16.73 0.67
N PRO A 20 3.10 17.84 0.13
CA PRO A 20 2.33 19.09 -0.03
C PRO A 20 1.11 18.99 -0.95
N ASP A 21 1.14 18.13 -1.96
CA ASP A 21 0.02 17.89 -2.89
C ASP A 21 -0.88 16.73 -2.49
N ALA A 22 -0.58 16.10 -1.33
CA ALA A 22 -1.36 15.04 -0.70
C ALA A 22 -1.61 13.82 -1.62
N ASP A 23 -0.63 13.46 -2.43
CA ASP A 23 -0.68 12.28 -3.28
C ASP A 23 0.10 11.09 -2.69
N ARG A 24 1.09 11.32 -1.82
CA ARG A 24 1.89 10.31 -1.12
C ARG A 24 1.70 10.38 0.39
N LEU A 25 1.82 9.21 1.03
CA LEU A 25 1.57 9.06 2.45
C LEU A 25 2.75 8.39 3.17
N GLY A 26 3.47 9.14 3.98
CA GLY A 26 4.44 8.61 4.93
C GLY A 26 3.75 8.04 6.16
N VAL A 27 4.18 6.86 6.61
CA VAL A 27 3.52 6.11 7.68
C VAL A 27 4.54 5.64 8.71
N TYR A 28 4.28 5.89 9.99
CA TYR A 28 4.92 5.19 11.11
C TYR A 28 3.86 4.44 11.89
N VAL A 29 4.17 3.25 12.31
CA VAL A 29 3.31 2.40 13.14
C VAL A 29 3.99 2.10 14.46
N LYS A 30 3.23 2.07 15.56
CA LYS A 30 3.76 1.72 16.86
C LYS A 30 3.88 0.21 16.98
N ASP A 31 5.08 -0.28 17.28
CA ASP A 31 5.27 -1.63 17.79
C ASP A 31 5.10 -1.63 19.31
N THR A 32 4.05 -2.26 19.80
CA THR A 32 3.75 -2.30 21.23
C THR A 32 4.70 -3.21 22.02
N LYS A 33 5.43 -4.12 21.37
CA LYS A 33 6.39 -5.01 22.02
C LYS A 33 7.70 -4.29 22.34
N SER A 34 8.19 -3.48 21.40
CA SER A 34 9.41 -2.67 21.61
C SER A 34 9.11 -1.27 22.12
N GLY A 35 7.90 -0.76 21.93
CA GLY A 35 7.52 0.63 22.21
C GLY A 35 7.99 1.62 21.13
N GLU A 36 8.67 1.14 20.09
CA GLU A 36 9.22 1.97 19.03
C GLU A 36 8.21 2.27 17.92
N TYR A 37 8.44 3.37 17.19
CA TYR A 37 7.70 3.73 15.99
C TYR A 37 8.48 3.30 14.75
N ILE A 38 7.94 2.36 14.01
CA ILE A 38 8.58 1.75 12.84
C ILE A 38 8.10 2.47 11.58
N PRO A 39 9.02 3.04 10.77
CA PRO A 39 8.64 3.60 9.46
C PRO A 39 8.28 2.48 8.50
N LEU A 40 7.13 2.58 7.87
CA LEU A 40 6.78 1.71 6.75
C LEU A 40 7.30 2.32 5.45
N THR A 41 7.95 1.51 4.62
CA THR A 41 8.26 1.89 3.24
C THR A 41 6.97 1.95 2.41
N GLY A 42 7.00 2.59 1.24
CA GLY A 42 5.85 2.62 0.35
C GLY A 42 5.40 1.22 -0.08
N ASN A 43 6.35 0.31 -0.29
CA ASN A 43 6.04 -1.10 -0.55
C ASN A 43 5.32 -1.76 0.63
N MET A 44 5.72 -1.49 1.86
CA MET A 44 5.09 -2.06 3.06
C MET A 44 3.69 -1.50 3.28
N SER A 45 3.55 -0.18 3.32
CA SER A 45 2.26 0.48 3.56
C SER A 45 1.25 0.20 2.46
N GLY A 46 1.69 0.23 1.19
CA GLY A 46 0.84 -0.07 0.05
C GLY A 46 0.38 -1.53 0.00
N SER A 47 1.28 -2.49 0.28
CA SER A 47 0.91 -3.91 0.33
C SER A 47 -0.05 -4.21 1.48
N LEU A 48 0.21 -3.65 2.66
CA LEU A 48 -0.67 -3.80 3.82
C LEU A 48 -2.07 -3.24 3.53
N LEU A 49 -2.13 -2.07 2.91
CA LEU A 49 -3.40 -1.45 2.54
C LEU A 49 -4.12 -2.24 1.44
N CYS A 50 -3.39 -2.79 0.46
CA CYS A 50 -3.95 -3.67 -0.57
C CYS A 50 -4.60 -4.91 0.06
N ASP A 51 -3.88 -5.61 0.95
CA ASP A 51 -4.40 -6.80 1.64
C ASP A 51 -5.64 -6.46 2.46
N TYR A 52 -5.61 -5.37 3.23
CA TYR A 52 -6.75 -4.90 4.01
C TYR A 52 -7.97 -4.61 3.13
N VAL A 53 -7.82 -3.77 2.10
CA VAL A 53 -8.92 -3.38 1.20
C VAL A 53 -9.53 -4.59 0.50
N LEU A 54 -8.70 -5.51 -0.01
CA LEU A 54 -9.19 -6.72 -0.66
C LEU A 54 -9.87 -7.67 0.33
N SER A 55 -9.36 -7.79 1.56
CA SER A 55 -10.00 -8.61 2.59
C SER A 55 -11.40 -8.12 2.93
N GLN A 56 -11.58 -6.80 3.07
CA GLN A 56 -12.89 -6.19 3.36
C GLN A 56 -13.84 -6.33 2.16
N LYS A 57 -13.34 -6.13 0.93
CA LYS A 57 -14.13 -6.35 -0.29
C LYS A 57 -14.55 -7.82 -0.44
N GLN A 58 -13.66 -8.77 -0.11
CA GLN A 58 -13.98 -10.20 -0.13
C GLN A 58 -15.05 -10.54 0.90
N ALA A 59 -14.90 -10.07 2.14
CA ALA A 59 -15.90 -10.29 3.20
C ALA A 59 -17.27 -9.71 2.84
N ALA A 60 -17.31 -8.64 2.06
CA ALA A 60 -18.54 -8.02 1.56
C ALA A 60 -19.07 -8.64 0.24
N GLY A 61 -18.41 -9.66 -0.31
CA GLY A 61 -18.77 -10.27 -1.61
C GLY A 61 -18.61 -9.32 -2.80
N LYS A 62 -17.67 -8.36 -2.72
CA LYS A 62 -17.48 -7.28 -3.70
C LYS A 62 -16.22 -7.45 -4.56
N ILE A 63 -15.61 -8.63 -4.61
CA ILE A 63 -14.55 -8.94 -5.56
C ILE A 63 -15.17 -9.62 -6.78
N PRO A 64 -15.21 -8.96 -7.94
CA PRO A 64 -15.71 -9.56 -9.17
C PRO A 64 -14.70 -10.55 -9.76
N ALA A 65 -15.14 -11.43 -10.63
CA ALA A 65 -14.30 -12.46 -11.25
C ALA A 65 -13.18 -11.87 -12.13
N ASP A 66 -13.34 -10.64 -12.60
CA ASP A 66 -12.39 -9.87 -13.41
C ASP A 66 -11.69 -8.76 -12.61
N GLY A 67 -11.66 -8.85 -11.29
CA GLY A 67 -10.99 -7.87 -10.42
C GLY A 67 -9.50 -7.76 -10.72
N GLU A 68 -9.00 -6.54 -10.86
CA GLU A 68 -7.59 -6.25 -11.20
C GLU A 68 -6.91 -5.41 -10.10
N VAL A 69 -5.72 -5.83 -9.69
CA VAL A 69 -4.77 -5.04 -8.90
C VAL A 69 -3.69 -4.53 -9.84
N VAL A 70 -3.44 -3.23 -9.81
CA VAL A 70 -2.48 -2.57 -10.71
C VAL A 70 -1.27 -2.06 -9.96
N LYS A 71 -0.06 -2.40 -10.39
CA LYS A 71 1.18 -1.90 -9.78
C LYS A 71 2.20 -1.49 -10.82
N SER A 72 3.18 -0.65 -10.42
CA SER A 72 4.34 -0.41 -11.28
C SER A 72 5.27 -1.62 -11.27
N ILE A 73 6.03 -1.82 -12.37
CA ILE A 73 6.99 -2.93 -12.52
C ILE A 73 8.11 -2.96 -11.46
N VAL A 74 8.35 -1.83 -10.78
CA VAL A 74 9.36 -1.71 -9.71
C VAL A 74 8.76 -1.88 -8.30
N THR A 75 7.45 -2.04 -8.20
CA THR A 75 6.74 -2.29 -6.95
C THR A 75 6.91 -3.76 -6.52
N THR A 76 6.92 -3.99 -5.22
CA THR A 76 7.17 -5.30 -4.61
C THR A 76 6.26 -6.42 -5.13
N ASN A 77 6.82 -7.62 -5.28
CA ASN A 77 6.08 -8.83 -5.63
C ASN A 77 5.20 -9.38 -4.48
N LEU A 78 5.26 -8.78 -3.29
CA LEU A 78 4.32 -9.10 -2.22
C LEU A 78 2.87 -8.84 -2.64
N VAL A 79 2.64 -7.78 -3.43
CA VAL A 79 1.32 -7.44 -3.98
C VAL A 79 0.81 -8.51 -4.96
N ASP A 80 1.72 -9.21 -5.67
CA ASP A 80 1.36 -10.32 -6.57
C ASP A 80 0.73 -11.47 -5.77
N ALA A 81 1.35 -11.81 -4.63
CA ALA A 81 0.84 -12.84 -3.75
C ALA A 81 -0.49 -12.44 -3.10
N VAL A 82 -0.64 -11.17 -2.72
CA VAL A 82 -1.91 -10.61 -2.21
C VAL A 82 -3.01 -10.70 -3.28
N ALA A 83 -2.77 -10.17 -4.47
CA ALA A 83 -3.75 -10.22 -5.58
C ALA A 83 -4.18 -11.65 -5.89
N LYS A 84 -3.22 -12.57 -6.00
CA LYS A 84 -3.49 -14.00 -6.22
C LYS A 84 -4.34 -14.62 -5.11
N HIS A 85 -4.07 -14.27 -3.85
CA HIS A 85 -4.82 -14.81 -2.70
C HIS A 85 -6.30 -14.45 -2.77
N TYR A 86 -6.63 -13.22 -3.20
CA TYR A 86 -8.01 -12.75 -3.34
C TYR A 86 -8.63 -13.03 -4.71
N GLY A 87 -7.95 -13.78 -5.58
CA GLY A 87 -8.45 -14.12 -6.91
C GLY A 87 -8.47 -12.95 -7.90
N CYS A 88 -7.74 -11.87 -7.58
CA CYS A 88 -7.59 -10.73 -8.48
C CYS A 88 -6.45 -10.99 -9.49
N LYS A 89 -6.62 -10.51 -10.71
CA LYS A 89 -5.57 -10.47 -11.70
C LYS A 89 -4.59 -9.34 -11.37
N LEU A 90 -3.29 -9.61 -11.46
CA LEU A 90 -2.27 -8.59 -11.39
C LEU A 90 -2.03 -7.96 -12.76
N VAL A 91 -1.99 -6.63 -12.80
CA VAL A 91 -1.59 -5.85 -13.97
C VAL A 91 -0.36 -5.02 -13.64
N GLU A 92 0.73 -5.28 -14.34
CA GLU A 92 1.97 -4.51 -14.20
C GLU A 92 2.04 -3.42 -15.27
N VAL A 93 2.37 -2.21 -14.85
CA VAL A 93 2.51 -1.05 -15.72
C VAL A 93 3.88 -0.40 -15.53
N LEU A 94 4.28 0.48 -16.45
CA LEU A 94 5.50 1.27 -16.29
C LEU A 94 5.41 2.20 -15.08
N THR A 95 6.57 2.63 -14.58
CA THR A 95 6.67 3.59 -13.47
C THR A 95 6.00 4.91 -13.83
N GLY A 96 5.16 5.39 -12.94
CA GLY A 96 4.38 6.62 -13.05
C GLY A 96 2.89 6.34 -13.00
N PHE A 97 2.21 6.95 -12.04
CA PHE A 97 0.80 6.67 -11.73
C PHE A 97 -0.16 6.93 -12.92
N LYS A 98 0.27 7.77 -13.88
CA LYS A 98 -0.44 7.96 -15.15
C LYS A 98 -0.76 6.64 -15.88
N TYR A 99 0.11 5.63 -15.77
CA TYR A 99 -0.12 4.32 -16.38
C TYR A 99 -1.16 3.49 -15.63
N ILE A 100 -1.24 3.65 -14.31
CA ILE A 100 -2.34 3.10 -13.51
C ILE A 100 -3.65 3.79 -13.91
N GLY A 101 -3.64 5.14 -14.03
CA GLY A 101 -4.78 5.90 -14.52
C GLY A 101 -5.23 5.50 -15.93
N GLN A 102 -4.28 5.19 -16.81
CA GLN A 102 -4.58 4.66 -18.17
C GLN A 102 -5.23 3.28 -18.12
N GLN A 103 -4.80 2.39 -17.18
CA GLN A 103 -5.44 1.09 -17.02
C GLN A 103 -6.89 1.25 -16.55
N ILE A 104 -7.15 2.13 -15.57
CA ILE A 104 -8.52 2.45 -15.12
C ILE A 104 -9.38 2.93 -16.32
N LEU A 105 -8.87 3.86 -17.12
CA LEU A 105 -9.58 4.36 -18.29
C LEU A 105 -9.87 3.24 -19.30
N LYS A 106 -8.91 2.34 -19.53
CA LYS A 106 -9.07 1.19 -20.42
C LYS A 106 -10.16 0.25 -19.92
N GLU A 107 -10.20 -0.04 -18.63
CA GLU A 107 -11.25 -0.89 -18.02
C GLU A 107 -12.63 -0.25 -18.21
N GLU A 108 -12.77 1.04 -17.92
CA GLU A 108 -14.03 1.79 -18.07
C GLU A 108 -14.51 1.87 -19.53
N THR A 109 -13.59 2.04 -20.47
CA THR A 109 -13.95 2.19 -21.90
C THR A 109 -14.21 0.86 -22.59
N THR A 110 -13.56 -0.22 -22.16
CA THR A 110 -13.69 -1.54 -22.78
C THR A 110 -14.71 -2.43 -22.06
N GLY A 111 -15.05 -2.12 -20.81
CA GLY A 111 -15.84 -2.98 -19.94
C GLY A 111 -15.15 -4.30 -19.62
N LYS A 112 -13.80 -4.35 -19.71
CA LYS A 112 -12.99 -5.54 -19.41
C LYS A 112 -12.02 -5.24 -18.27
N GLY A 113 -12.10 -6.02 -17.20
CA GLY A 113 -11.40 -5.81 -15.94
C GLY A 113 -12.18 -4.85 -15.03
N THR A 114 -11.98 -5.01 -13.75
CA THR A 114 -12.55 -4.14 -12.71
C THR A 114 -11.45 -3.74 -11.74
N TYR A 115 -11.14 -2.46 -11.70
CA TYR A 115 -10.11 -1.92 -10.82
C TYR A 115 -10.44 -2.12 -9.34
N MET A 116 -9.56 -2.78 -8.60
CA MET A 116 -9.73 -3.05 -7.18
C MET A 116 -8.81 -2.22 -6.31
N PHE A 117 -7.55 -2.02 -6.74
CA PHE A 117 -6.51 -1.28 -6.04
C PHE A 117 -5.33 -1.00 -6.97
N GLY A 118 -4.64 0.12 -6.78
CA GLY A 118 -3.40 0.41 -7.49
C GLY A 118 -2.37 1.09 -6.60
N MET A 119 -1.08 0.80 -6.82
CA MET A 119 -0.01 1.39 -6.03
C MET A 119 1.33 1.48 -6.76
N GLU A 120 2.16 2.38 -6.25
CA GLU A 120 3.58 2.50 -6.56
C GLU A 120 4.42 2.42 -5.27
N GLU A 121 5.66 1.97 -5.39
CA GLU A 121 6.62 1.88 -4.28
C GLU A 121 6.94 3.24 -3.64
N SER A 122 6.71 4.31 -4.38
CA SER A 122 6.97 5.71 -3.98
C SER A 122 5.89 6.30 -3.07
N TYR A 123 5.29 5.48 -2.19
CA TYR A 123 4.30 5.87 -1.17
C TYR A 123 2.93 6.28 -1.71
N GLY A 124 2.63 6.03 -2.97
CA GLY A 124 1.36 6.40 -3.61
C GLY A 124 0.45 5.21 -3.85
N CYS A 125 -0.84 5.36 -3.56
CA CYS A 125 -1.87 4.40 -3.93
C CYS A 125 -3.20 5.08 -4.25
N LEU A 126 -4.10 4.31 -4.87
CA LEU A 126 -5.46 4.72 -5.18
C LEU A 126 -6.41 3.54 -4.92
N ILE A 127 -7.42 3.77 -4.08
CA ILE A 127 -8.32 2.71 -3.61
C ILE A 127 -9.53 2.50 -4.55
N GLY A 128 -9.90 3.53 -5.29
CA GLY A 128 -11.08 3.53 -6.17
C GLY A 128 -10.82 4.27 -7.48
N THR A 129 -11.86 4.41 -8.30
CA THR A 129 -11.77 5.00 -9.64
C THR A 129 -12.22 6.45 -9.74
N TYR A 130 -12.45 7.11 -8.59
CA TYR A 130 -12.89 8.51 -8.50
C TYR A 130 -11.82 9.54 -8.89
N ALA A 131 -10.56 9.12 -8.93
CA ALA A 131 -9.41 9.89 -9.38
C ALA A 131 -8.58 9.08 -10.39
N ARG A 132 -7.56 9.72 -10.98
CA ARG A 132 -6.62 9.09 -11.92
C ARG A 132 -5.17 9.22 -11.48
N ASP A 133 -4.98 9.68 -10.26
CA ASP A 133 -3.68 9.78 -9.60
C ASP A 133 -3.81 9.29 -8.15
N LYS A 134 -2.68 9.16 -7.49
CA LYS A 134 -2.53 8.77 -6.08
C LYS A 134 -3.36 9.68 -5.17
N ASP A 135 -3.89 9.12 -4.10
CA ASP A 135 -4.69 9.87 -3.14
C ASP A 135 -4.30 9.48 -1.70
N ALA A 136 -3.51 10.33 -1.07
CA ALA A 136 -3.08 10.13 0.31
C ALA A 136 -4.20 10.36 1.32
N ILE A 137 -5.26 11.09 0.98
CA ILE A 137 -6.38 11.36 1.88
C ILE A 137 -7.20 10.08 2.09
N SER A 138 -7.59 9.41 1.01
CA SER A 138 -8.30 8.14 1.11
C SER A 138 -7.41 7.04 1.69
N ALA A 139 -6.10 7.03 1.35
CA ALA A 139 -5.14 6.12 1.95
C ALA A 139 -5.04 6.31 3.47
N THR A 140 -5.02 7.57 3.95
CA THR A 140 -5.04 7.91 5.37
C THR A 140 -6.30 7.36 6.05
N ALA A 141 -7.47 7.61 5.49
CA ALA A 141 -8.73 7.10 6.03
C ALA A 141 -8.74 5.58 6.12
N ALA A 142 -8.32 4.89 5.06
CA ALA A 142 -8.28 3.42 5.02
C ALA A 142 -7.22 2.82 5.96
N LEU A 143 -6.07 3.46 6.15
CA LEU A 143 -5.08 3.02 7.14
C LEU A 143 -5.57 3.22 8.58
N CYS A 144 -6.30 4.30 8.88
CA CYS A 144 -6.93 4.49 10.18
C CYS A 144 -8.00 3.41 10.43
N GLU A 145 -8.82 3.10 9.43
CA GLU A 145 -9.81 2.02 9.49
C GLU A 145 -9.12 0.66 9.71
N ALA A 146 -8.07 0.36 8.96
CA ALA A 146 -7.28 -0.85 9.13
C ALA A 146 -6.68 -0.95 10.54
N ALA A 147 -6.14 0.15 11.07
CA ALA A 147 -5.59 0.19 12.42
C ALA A 147 -6.66 -0.11 13.49
N ALA A 148 -7.86 0.47 13.36
CA ALA A 148 -8.97 0.18 14.25
C ALA A 148 -9.40 -1.29 14.16
N TYR A 149 -9.54 -1.82 12.94
CA TYR A 149 -9.90 -3.22 12.68
C TYR A 149 -8.91 -4.21 13.30
N TYR A 150 -7.60 -3.98 13.14
CA TYR A 150 -6.58 -4.84 13.74
C TYR A 150 -6.50 -4.65 15.25
N LYS A 151 -6.70 -3.43 15.76
CA LYS A 151 -6.73 -3.15 17.20
C LYS A 151 -7.85 -3.89 17.92
N GLU A 152 -9.03 -4.02 17.33
CA GLU A 152 -10.12 -4.85 17.84
C GLU A 152 -9.75 -6.34 17.94
N LYS A 153 -8.78 -6.77 17.14
CA LYS A 153 -8.21 -8.13 17.15
C LYS A 153 -6.98 -8.27 18.05
N GLY A 154 -6.65 -7.24 18.82
CA GLY A 154 -5.46 -7.21 19.69
C GLY A 154 -4.13 -7.07 18.94
N MET A 155 -4.14 -6.57 17.72
CA MET A 155 -2.97 -6.40 16.84
C MET A 155 -2.72 -4.93 16.56
N THR A 156 -1.45 -4.59 16.39
CA THR A 156 -1.04 -3.33 15.76
C THR A 156 -0.97 -3.49 14.25
N LEU A 157 -0.83 -2.38 13.50
CA LEU A 157 -0.51 -2.48 12.06
C LEU A 157 0.87 -3.11 11.82
N TRP A 158 1.79 -3.02 12.77
CA TRP A 158 3.07 -3.73 12.69
C TRP A 158 2.87 -5.24 12.81
N ASP A 159 2.07 -5.69 13.76
CA ASP A 159 1.72 -7.13 13.89
C ASP A 159 1.03 -7.63 12.62
N ALA A 160 0.14 -6.82 12.02
CA ALA A 160 -0.52 -7.16 10.75
C ALA A 160 0.49 -7.26 9.58
N MET A 161 1.50 -6.38 9.54
CA MET A 161 2.57 -6.44 8.54
C MET A 161 3.41 -7.72 8.69
N VAL A 162 3.77 -8.09 9.92
CA VAL A 162 4.49 -9.33 10.22
C VAL A 162 3.67 -10.55 9.81
N ALA A 163 2.39 -10.60 10.19
CA ALA A 163 1.48 -11.68 9.81
C ALA A 163 1.33 -11.80 8.28
N MET A 164 1.36 -10.68 7.57
CA MET A 164 1.32 -10.67 6.11
C MET A 164 2.60 -11.28 5.51
N TYR A 165 3.77 -11.00 6.08
CA TYR A 165 5.02 -11.66 5.67
C TYR A 165 5.03 -13.16 5.94
N GLU A 166 4.47 -13.59 7.07
CA GLU A 166 4.31 -15.01 7.39
C GLU A 166 3.37 -15.71 6.41
N LYS A 167 2.29 -15.03 6.03
CA LYS A 167 1.26 -15.56 5.11
C LYS A 167 1.75 -15.65 3.65
N TYR A 168 2.44 -14.63 3.16
CA TYR A 168 2.78 -14.50 1.73
C TYR A 168 4.26 -14.66 1.42
N GLY A 169 5.12 -14.71 2.42
CA GLY A 169 6.56 -14.67 2.30
C GLY A 169 7.14 -13.25 2.39
N SER A 170 8.34 -13.14 2.95
CA SER A 170 9.08 -11.89 3.02
C SER A 170 9.83 -11.65 1.71
N VAL A 171 9.65 -10.47 1.11
CA VAL A 171 10.35 -10.05 -0.10
C VAL A 171 11.29 -8.89 0.24
N SER A 172 12.58 -9.08 0.01
CA SER A 172 13.56 -7.99 0.04
C SER A 172 13.72 -7.40 -1.36
N TYR A 173 13.53 -6.10 -1.50
CA TYR A 173 13.68 -5.39 -2.77
C TYR A 173 14.84 -4.39 -2.67
N THR A 174 15.88 -4.59 -3.46
CA THR A 174 17.01 -3.66 -3.56
C THR A 174 16.82 -2.80 -4.79
N HIS A 175 16.58 -1.50 -4.59
CA HIS A 175 16.45 -0.53 -5.67
C HIS A 175 17.80 0.15 -5.91
N LEU A 176 18.42 -0.14 -7.04
CA LEU A 176 19.61 0.57 -7.49
C LEU A 176 19.18 1.83 -8.26
N ARG A 177 19.48 3.01 -7.73
CA ARG A 177 19.28 4.27 -8.45
C ARG A 177 20.28 4.37 -9.59
N ALA A 178 19.85 4.83 -10.77
CA ALA A 178 20.66 4.85 -11.98
C ALA A 178 21.99 5.65 -11.85
N HIS A 179 22.09 6.59 -10.91
CA HIS A 179 23.32 7.36 -10.63
C HIS A 179 24.21 6.76 -9.52
N GLU A 180 23.79 5.68 -8.86
CA GLU A 180 24.62 4.97 -7.87
C GLU A 180 25.50 3.91 -8.53
N THR A 181 25.22 3.55 -9.80
CA THR A 181 25.98 2.54 -10.54
C THR A 181 27.37 2.99 -10.97
N SER A 182 27.67 4.29 -11.02
CA SER A 182 29.01 4.80 -11.41
C SER A 182 29.98 4.98 -10.24
N ALA A 183 29.53 4.95 -8.98
CA ALA A 183 30.36 5.19 -7.81
C ALA A 183 30.77 3.92 -7.05
N HIS A 184 30.17 2.76 -7.34
CA HIS A 184 30.40 1.52 -6.60
C HIS A 184 30.88 0.34 -7.46
N LEU A 185 31.27 0.57 -8.71
CA LEU A 185 31.86 -0.43 -9.61
C LEU A 185 33.36 -0.23 -9.83
N VAL A 186 34.07 0.41 -8.86
CA VAL A 186 35.54 0.49 -8.85
C VAL A 186 36.07 -0.21 -7.62
#